data_f4401c501a28311983a2fd616c937165
#
_entry.id   f4401c501a28311983a2fd616c937165
#
_cell.length_a   1.000
_cell.length_b   1.000
_cell.length_c   1.000
_cell.angle_alpha   90.00
_cell.angle_beta   90.00
_cell.angle_gamma   90.00
#
_symmetry.space_group_name_H-M   'P 1'
#
loop_
_entity.id
_entity.type
_entity.pdbx_description
1 polymer ?
#
loop_
_entity_poly.entity_id
_entity_poly.type
_entity_poly.pdbx_seq_one_letter_code
_entity_poly.pdbx_strand_id
1 'polypeptide(L)'
;MLFRSAGISLPKRNWIKVKTRPSPLYWKFWNDRYVAIDSANLGEFELDADFYGSNAHCERELIGDTSLTRRLYARQLCGLYNPARYEAFRDLANSTEDRLIVFYNFTEEMERLKGIAKGLNRPVSVLSGEEKNLDAYRYQHNSITFIQYQAGAMGGNFQLANKIIYFSLPQGSELWEQSQKRIHRLGQERPCFYYLMICPGTVEEDILEALKQRRDYTDELFRKYEEGGRQ
;
A
#
# COMPACT_ATOMS: atom_id res chain seq x y z
N MET A 1 3.96 -5.46 28.28
CA MET A 1 4.06 -4.76 29.59
C MET A 1 5.46 -4.81 30.23
N LEU A 2 6.42 -5.55 29.68
CA LEU A 2 7.77 -5.77 30.28
C LEU A 2 8.79 -4.63 30.10
N PHE A 3 8.54 -3.64 29.24
CA PHE A 3 9.53 -2.60 28.92
C PHE A 3 9.43 -1.32 29.74
N ARG A 4 8.38 -1.12 30.55
CA ARG A 4 8.27 0.06 31.42
C ARG A 4 9.20 0.00 32.63
N SER A 5 9.65 -1.18 33.02
CA SER A 5 10.52 -1.36 34.18
C SER A 5 12.01 -1.02 33.94
N ALA A 6 12.42 -0.93 32.66
CA ALA A 6 13.82 -0.66 32.29
C ALA A 6 14.09 0.80 31.89
N GLY A 7 13.13 1.73 32.05
CA GLY A 7 13.31 3.14 31.70
C GLY A 7 13.36 3.40 30.16
N ILE A 8 13.11 2.38 29.33
CA ILE A 8 13.16 2.49 27.87
C ILE A 8 11.78 2.93 27.35
N SER A 9 11.66 4.16 26.90
CA SER A 9 10.47 4.65 26.23
C SER A 9 10.64 4.56 24.71
N LEU A 10 9.68 3.95 24.02
CA LEU A 10 9.60 3.98 22.56
C LEU A 10 9.01 5.32 22.10
N PRO A 11 9.42 5.86 20.94
CA PRO A 11 8.95 7.13 20.44
C PRO A 11 7.44 7.10 20.11
N LYS A 12 6.83 8.29 20.02
CA LYS A 12 5.41 8.46 19.69
C LYS A 12 5.10 7.89 18.30
N ARG A 13 3.95 7.24 18.16
CA ARG A 13 3.35 6.82 16.88
C ARG A 13 2.33 7.84 16.41
N ASN A 14 2.47 8.31 15.19
CA ASN A 14 1.55 9.26 14.56
C ASN A 14 0.91 8.58 13.36
N TRP A 15 -0.43 8.52 13.33
CA TRP A 15 -1.21 7.91 12.27
C TRP A 15 -1.87 8.98 11.43
N ILE A 16 -1.64 8.96 10.12
CA ILE A 16 -2.12 9.95 9.16
C ILE A 16 -2.86 9.22 8.05
N LYS A 17 -4.15 9.53 7.88
CA LYS A 17 -4.93 9.03 6.74
C LYS A 17 -4.71 9.94 5.54
N VAL A 18 -4.18 9.38 4.47
CA VAL A 18 -4.07 10.02 3.16
C VAL A 18 -5.26 9.57 2.34
N LYS A 19 -6.28 10.41 2.25
CA LYS A 19 -7.51 10.10 1.53
C LYS A 19 -7.31 10.35 0.04
N THR A 20 -7.57 9.35 -0.80
CA THR A 20 -7.57 9.44 -2.25
C THR A 20 -8.97 9.17 -2.79
N ARG A 21 -9.34 9.80 -3.91
CA ARG A 21 -10.64 9.53 -4.54
C ARG A 21 -10.63 8.11 -5.11
N PRO A 22 -11.70 7.33 -4.92
CA PRO A 22 -11.85 6.06 -5.62
C PRO A 22 -11.85 6.30 -7.13
N SER A 23 -11.26 5.39 -7.89
CA SER A 23 -11.38 5.40 -9.34
C SER A 23 -12.86 5.28 -9.75
N PRO A 24 -13.34 5.97 -10.79
CA PRO A 24 -14.67 5.74 -11.37
C PRO A 24 -14.90 4.27 -11.73
N LEU A 25 -13.84 3.56 -12.13
CA LEU A 25 -13.88 2.13 -12.43
C LEU A 25 -14.24 1.27 -11.21
N TYR A 26 -13.94 1.73 -9.99
CA TYR A 26 -14.35 1.04 -8.77
C TYR A 26 -15.87 0.93 -8.67
N TRP A 27 -16.58 2.04 -8.86
CA TRP A 27 -18.03 2.06 -8.74
C TRP A 27 -18.71 1.33 -9.89
N LYS A 28 -18.17 1.45 -11.10
CA LYS A 28 -18.63 0.66 -12.24
C LYS A 28 -18.50 -0.85 -11.95
N PHE A 29 -17.33 -1.29 -11.55
CA PHE A 29 -17.12 -2.70 -11.18
C PHE A 29 -18.00 -3.15 -10.02
N TRP A 30 -18.21 -2.30 -9.02
CA TRP A 30 -19.04 -2.61 -7.87
C TRP A 30 -20.49 -2.90 -8.26
N ASN A 31 -21.04 -2.11 -9.18
CA ASN A 31 -22.41 -2.25 -9.66
C ASN A 31 -22.56 -3.38 -10.69
N ASP A 32 -21.69 -3.41 -11.69
CA ASP A 32 -21.80 -4.25 -12.88
C ASP A 32 -21.07 -5.60 -12.73
N ARG A 33 -20.22 -5.72 -11.71
CA ARG A 33 -19.31 -6.87 -11.49
C ARG A 33 -18.35 -7.12 -12.64
N TYR A 34 -18.18 -6.14 -13.50
CA TYR A 34 -17.35 -6.16 -14.68
C TYR A 34 -16.77 -4.78 -14.97
N VAL A 35 -15.50 -4.75 -15.34
CA VAL A 35 -14.88 -3.56 -15.91
C VAL A 35 -13.71 -3.95 -16.80
N ALA A 36 -13.59 -3.31 -17.97
CA ALA A 36 -12.40 -3.36 -18.79
C ALA A 36 -11.41 -2.27 -18.31
N ILE A 37 -10.17 -2.64 -18.20
CA ILE A 37 -9.05 -1.73 -17.90
C ILE A 37 -8.32 -1.51 -19.23
N ASP A 38 -8.50 -0.32 -19.78
CA ASP A 38 -7.81 0.14 -20.98
C ASP A 38 -7.15 1.50 -20.74
N SER A 39 -6.31 1.94 -21.68
CA SER A 39 -5.63 3.23 -21.58
C SER A 39 -6.60 4.43 -21.53
N ALA A 40 -7.75 4.33 -22.19
CA ALA A 40 -8.76 5.38 -22.19
C ALA A 40 -9.49 5.51 -20.83
N ASN A 41 -9.71 4.38 -20.15
CA ASN A 41 -10.38 4.32 -18.86
C ASN A 41 -9.47 4.69 -17.66
N LEU A 42 -8.16 4.53 -17.81
CA LEU A 42 -7.20 4.92 -16.77
C LEU A 42 -6.94 6.43 -16.74
N GLY A 43 -7.46 7.17 -17.73
CA GLY A 43 -7.12 8.57 -17.96
C GLY A 43 -5.71 8.72 -18.52
N GLU A 44 -5.36 9.93 -18.98
CA GLU A 44 -4.00 10.28 -19.37
C GLU A 44 -3.06 10.23 -18.15
N PHE A 45 -2.79 9.02 -17.67
CA PHE A 45 -1.59 8.77 -16.94
C PHE A 45 -0.48 8.75 -17.99
N GLU A 46 0.11 9.90 -18.25
CA GLU A 46 1.47 9.99 -18.74
C GLU A 46 2.42 9.40 -17.66
N LEU A 47 2.27 8.12 -17.39
CA LEU A 47 3.40 7.30 -17.05
C LEU A 47 4.12 7.18 -18.38
N ASP A 48 5.34 7.76 -18.46
CA ASP A 48 6.19 7.71 -19.63
C ASP A 48 6.00 6.38 -20.38
N ALA A 49 5.87 6.44 -21.71
CA ALA A 49 5.68 5.25 -22.56
C ALA A 49 6.78 4.18 -22.33
N ASP A 50 7.94 4.58 -21.80
CA ASP A 50 9.01 3.70 -21.31
C ASP A 50 8.61 2.82 -20.12
N PHE A 51 7.52 3.16 -19.40
CA PHE A 51 7.08 2.40 -18.22
C PHE A 51 6.22 1.18 -18.58
N TYR A 52 5.42 1.26 -19.66
CA TYR A 52 4.55 0.15 -20.06
C TYR A 52 5.21 -0.85 -21.00
N GLY A 53 6.46 -0.63 -21.45
CA GLY A 53 7.04 -1.41 -22.54
C GLY A 53 6.17 -1.32 -23.80
N SER A 54 6.57 -1.92 -24.89
CA SER A 54 5.86 -1.89 -26.19
C SER A 54 4.47 -2.57 -26.21
N ASN A 55 3.88 -2.92 -25.06
CA ASN A 55 2.56 -3.54 -24.90
C ASN A 55 1.53 -2.57 -24.28
N ALA A 56 1.50 -1.33 -24.73
CA ALA A 56 0.58 -0.26 -24.27
C ALA A 56 -0.93 -0.52 -24.52
N HIS A 57 -1.33 -1.69 -25.00
CA HIS A 57 -2.71 -2.10 -25.24
C HIS A 57 -3.10 -3.35 -24.45
N CYS A 58 -2.61 -3.50 -23.22
CA CYS A 58 -3.09 -4.60 -22.40
C CYS A 58 -4.49 -4.24 -21.86
N GLU A 59 -5.50 -4.51 -22.66
CA GLU A 59 -6.88 -4.56 -22.18
C GLU A 59 -6.98 -5.71 -21.18
N ARG A 60 -7.29 -5.40 -19.94
CA ARG A 60 -7.52 -6.38 -18.90
C ARG A 60 -8.96 -6.31 -18.46
N GLU A 61 -9.67 -7.43 -18.54
CA GLU A 61 -11.02 -7.55 -18.03
C GLU A 61 -11.00 -8.01 -16.58
N LEU A 62 -11.71 -7.30 -15.72
CA LEU A 62 -11.93 -7.68 -14.33
C LEU A 62 -13.38 -8.19 -14.20
N ILE A 63 -13.53 -9.48 -13.96
CA ILE A 63 -14.83 -10.17 -13.84
C ILE A 63 -15.00 -10.64 -12.40
N GLY A 64 -15.95 -10.02 -11.69
CA GLY A 64 -16.28 -10.34 -10.29
C GLY A 64 -17.36 -11.40 -10.17
N ASP A 65 -17.15 -12.59 -10.73
CA ASP A 65 -18.10 -13.71 -10.74
C ASP A 65 -18.23 -14.39 -9.37
N THR A 66 -17.19 -14.35 -8.55
CA THR A 66 -17.18 -14.88 -7.19
C THR A 66 -16.92 -13.78 -6.15
N SER A 67 -17.25 -14.03 -4.88
CA SER A 67 -16.90 -13.08 -3.81
C SER A 67 -15.38 -12.88 -3.67
N LEU A 68 -14.60 -13.91 -3.97
CA LEU A 68 -13.14 -13.84 -3.96
C LEU A 68 -12.61 -12.90 -5.04
N THR A 69 -13.05 -13.06 -6.30
CA THR A 69 -12.64 -12.20 -7.42
C THR A 69 -13.13 -10.78 -7.24
N ARG A 70 -14.37 -10.58 -6.74
CA ARG A 70 -14.89 -9.24 -6.42
C ARG A 70 -14.04 -8.53 -5.36
N ARG A 71 -13.72 -9.21 -4.28
CA ARG A 71 -12.85 -8.67 -3.22
C ARG A 71 -11.45 -8.33 -3.73
N LEU A 72 -10.88 -9.22 -4.54
CA LEU A 72 -9.56 -9.01 -5.13
C LEU A 72 -9.55 -7.76 -6.03
N TYR A 73 -10.48 -7.69 -6.98
CA TYR A 73 -10.50 -6.59 -7.95
C TYR A 73 -10.96 -5.26 -7.34
N ALA A 74 -11.88 -5.27 -6.37
CA ALA A 74 -12.21 -4.08 -5.61
C ALA A 74 -10.98 -3.46 -4.94
N ARG A 75 -10.09 -4.27 -4.37
CA ARG A 75 -8.83 -3.81 -3.78
C ARG A 75 -7.84 -3.29 -4.83
N GLN A 76 -7.73 -3.96 -5.98
CA GLN A 76 -6.89 -3.49 -7.10
C GLN A 76 -7.38 -2.16 -7.65
N LEU A 77 -8.69 -1.96 -7.74
CA LEU A 77 -9.29 -0.70 -8.20
C LEU A 77 -9.13 0.45 -7.19
N CYS A 78 -8.93 0.15 -5.92
CA CYS A 78 -8.55 1.17 -4.93
C CYS A 78 -7.06 1.55 -5.01
N GLY A 79 -6.18 0.61 -5.32
CA GLY A 79 -4.72 0.77 -5.34
C GLY A 79 -4.14 0.79 -6.75
N LEU A 80 -3.97 -0.39 -7.34
CA LEU A 80 -3.27 -0.62 -8.60
C LEU A 80 -3.83 0.19 -9.79
N TYR A 81 -5.15 0.29 -9.90
CA TYR A 81 -5.84 1.00 -10.98
C TYR A 81 -6.41 2.35 -10.53
N ASN A 82 -5.76 2.99 -9.56
CA ASN A 82 -6.18 4.29 -9.05
C ASN A 82 -5.09 5.35 -9.23
N PRO A 83 -5.17 6.15 -10.28
CA PRO A 83 -4.22 7.22 -10.56
C PRO A 83 -4.00 8.19 -9.39
N ALA A 84 -5.09 8.65 -8.77
CA ALA A 84 -5.02 9.60 -7.66
C ALA A 84 -4.19 9.07 -6.45
N ARG A 85 -4.06 7.74 -6.32
CA ARG A 85 -3.23 7.15 -5.28
C ARG A 85 -1.73 7.30 -5.57
N TYR A 86 -1.35 7.13 -6.83
CA TYR A 86 0.04 7.32 -7.24
C TYR A 86 0.46 8.80 -7.19
N GLU A 87 -0.45 9.72 -7.54
CA GLU A 87 -0.21 11.16 -7.35
C GLU A 87 0.02 11.49 -5.88
N ALA A 88 -0.89 11.05 -5.00
CA ALA A 88 -0.74 11.26 -3.56
C ALA A 88 0.53 10.62 -2.99
N PHE A 89 0.95 9.47 -3.52
CA PHE A 89 2.23 8.86 -3.18
C PHE A 89 3.41 9.72 -3.65
N ARG A 90 3.38 10.22 -4.89
CA ARG A 90 4.42 11.11 -5.45
C ARG A 90 4.57 12.35 -4.58
N ASP A 91 3.47 13.01 -4.25
CA ASP A 91 3.47 14.22 -3.42
C ASP A 91 4.06 13.94 -2.03
N LEU A 92 3.64 12.85 -1.41
CA LEU A 92 4.14 12.44 -0.10
C LEU A 92 5.64 12.10 -0.15
N ALA A 93 6.07 11.36 -1.16
CA ALA A 93 7.47 11.00 -1.34
C ALA A 93 8.35 12.23 -1.64
N ASN A 94 7.82 13.20 -2.39
CA ASN A 94 8.51 14.46 -2.71
C ASN A 94 8.55 15.44 -1.52
N SER A 95 7.67 15.28 -0.53
CA SER A 95 7.60 16.18 0.64
C SER A 95 8.70 15.96 1.69
N THR A 96 9.54 14.96 1.54
CA THR A 96 10.54 14.59 2.54
C THR A 96 11.78 13.93 1.93
N GLU A 97 12.95 14.25 2.47
CA GLU A 97 14.21 13.59 2.16
C GLU A 97 14.53 12.41 3.11
N ASP A 98 13.66 12.08 4.03
CA ASP A 98 13.85 10.93 4.93
C ASP A 98 13.69 9.59 4.19
N ARG A 99 14.27 8.53 4.76
CA ARG A 99 13.99 7.15 4.35
C ARG A 99 12.51 6.85 4.47
N LEU A 100 11.91 6.30 3.43
CA LEU A 100 10.52 5.84 3.40
C LEU A 100 10.48 4.31 3.30
N ILE A 101 9.60 3.71 4.07
CA ILE A 101 9.20 2.31 3.90
C ILE A 101 7.81 2.30 3.28
N VAL A 102 7.62 1.54 2.21
CA VAL A 102 6.34 1.45 1.49
C VAL A 102 5.87 0.01 1.48
N PHE A 103 4.76 -0.27 2.14
CA PHE A 103 4.12 -1.58 2.09
C PHE A 103 3.10 -1.66 0.96
N TYR A 104 3.12 -2.77 0.24
CA TYR A 104 2.25 -3.03 -0.91
C TYR A 104 1.80 -4.50 -0.96
N ASN A 105 0.75 -4.80 -1.74
CA ASN A 105 0.24 -6.16 -1.94
C ASN A 105 0.56 -6.73 -3.33
N PHE A 106 0.40 -5.94 -4.39
CA PHE A 106 0.48 -6.40 -5.77
C PHE A 106 1.82 -6.01 -6.40
N THR A 107 2.45 -6.95 -7.12
CA THR A 107 3.76 -6.70 -7.76
C THR A 107 3.69 -5.52 -8.73
N GLU A 108 2.59 -5.39 -9.47
CA GLU A 108 2.39 -4.26 -10.39
C GLU A 108 2.29 -2.90 -9.67
N GLU A 109 1.82 -2.85 -8.41
CA GLU A 109 1.89 -1.63 -7.59
C GLU A 109 3.34 -1.21 -7.39
N MET A 110 4.19 -2.15 -7.00
CA MET A 110 5.61 -1.91 -6.74
C MET A 110 6.34 -1.41 -7.99
N GLU A 111 6.09 -2.01 -9.15
CA GLU A 111 6.75 -1.57 -10.39
C GLU A 111 6.40 -0.12 -10.74
N ARG A 112 5.13 0.28 -10.62
CA ARG A 112 4.72 1.67 -10.84
C ARG A 112 5.31 2.62 -9.81
N LEU A 113 5.35 2.21 -8.54
CA LEU A 113 5.96 3.00 -7.46
C LEU A 113 7.47 3.18 -7.64
N LYS A 114 8.18 2.15 -8.16
CA LYS A 114 9.60 2.26 -8.54
C LYS A 114 9.82 3.29 -9.64
N GLY A 115 8.94 3.34 -10.65
CA GLY A 115 8.98 4.36 -11.71
C GLY A 115 8.87 5.78 -11.12
N ILE A 116 7.92 6.01 -10.21
CA ILE A 116 7.77 7.30 -9.53
C ILE A 116 9.02 7.63 -8.70
N ALA A 117 9.55 6.67 -7.93
CA ALA A 117 10.76 6.89 -7.13
C ALA A 117 11.95 7.26 -8.01
N LYS A 118 12.11 6.61 -9.18
CA LYS A 118 13.14 6.94 -10.18
C LYS A 118 12.96 8.37 -10.71
N GLY A 119 11.74 8.77 -11.07
CA GLY A 119 11.43 10.14 -11.52
C GLY A 119 11.72 11.21 -10.45
N LEU A 120 11.66 10.85 -9.16
CA LEU A 120 12.04 11.70 -8.02
C LEU A 120 13.55 11.62 -7.68
N ASN A 121 14.35 10.91 -8.46
CA ASN A 121 15.77 10.63 -8.17
C ASN A 121 16.00 10.02 -6.77
N ARG A 122 15.04 9.22 -6.27
CA ARG A 122 15.12 8.55 -4.98
C ARG A 122 15.71 7.14 -5.14
N PRO A 123 16.80 6.79 -4.45
CA PRO A 123 17.36 5.43 -4.46
C PRO A 123 16.33 4.41 -3.95
N VAL A 124 16.27 3.24 -4.58
CA VAL A 124 15.28 2.21 -4.31
C VAL A 124 15.89 0.97 -3.70
N SER A 125 15.23 0.43 -2.69
CA SER A 125 15.42 -0.90 -2.15
C SER A 125 14.13 -1.72 -2.27
N VAL A 126 14.26 -3.03 -2.44
CA VAL A 126 13.11 -3.93 -2.53
C VAL A 126 13.28 -5.12 -1.60
N LEU A 127 12.19 -5.49 -0.93
CA LEU A 127 12.07 -6.74 -0.17
C LEU A 127 10.76 -7.42 -0.56
N SER A 128 10.86 -8.41 -1.44
CA SER A 128 9.75 -9.24 -1.91
C SER A 128 10.12 -10.72 -1.84
N GLY A 129 9.20 -11.58 -2.30
CA GLY A 129 9.48 -13.00 -2.47
C GLY A 129 10.60 -13.27 -3.50
N GLU A 130 10.73 -12.40 -4.49
CA GLU A 130 11.65 -12.56 -5.63
C GLU A 130 12.92 -11.72 -5.48
N GLU A 131 12.83 -10.51 -4.93
CA GLU A 131 13.95 -9.56 -4.81
C GLU A 131 14.24 -9.22 -3.35
N LYS A 132 15.51 -9.29 -2.96
CA LYS A 132 15.99 -8.94 -1.61
C LYS A 132 17.20 -8.03 -1.71
N ASN A 133 16.98 -6.78 -2.13
CA ASN A 133 18.02 -5.76 -2.23
C ASN A 133 17.71 -4.62 -1.24
N LEU A 134 18.55 -4.45 -0.25
CA LEU A 134 18.45 -3.43 0.79
C LEU A 134 19.62 -2.44 0.80
N ASP A 135 20.41 -2.35 -0.26
CA ASP A 135 21.60 -1.52 -0.28
C ASP A 135 21.28 -0.03 -0.20
N ALA A 136 20.30 0.44 -1.00
CA ALA A 136 19.86 1.83 -0.91
C ALA A 136 19.31 2.17 0.50
N TYR A 137 18.58 1.25 1.13
CA TYR A 137 18.13 1.43 2.52
C TYR A 137 19.27 1.59 3.50
N ARG A 138 20.33 0.81 3.34
CA ARG A 138 21.49 0.84 4.26
C ARG A 138 22.33 2.09 4.08
N TYR A 139 22.63 2.46 2.84
CA TYR A 139 23.66 3.43 2.51
C TYR A 139 23.15 4.81 2.08
N GLN A 140 21.85 4.93 1.70
CA GLN A 140 21.28 6.17 1.20
C GLN A 140 20.21 6.71 2.18
N HIS A 141 20.40 7.92 2.70
CA HIS A 141 19.52 8.51 3.71
C HIS A 141 18.12 8.87 3.17
N ASN A 142 17.97 9.09 1.87
CA ASN A 142 16.71 9.45 1.20
C ASN A 142 16.08 8.30 0.40
N SER A 143 16.45 7.05 0.69
CA SER A 143 15.95 5.88 -0.03
C SER A 143 14.46 5.62 0.20
N ILE A 144 13.81 5.02 -0.81
CA ILE A 144 12.48 4.44 -0.70
C ILE A 144 12.63 2.90 -0.73
N THR A 145 12.10 2.24 0.29
CA THR A 145 12.16 0.77 0.40
C THR A 145 10.77 0.19 0.23
N PHE A 146 10.56 -0.57 -0.84
CA PHE A 146 9.32 -1.27 -1.10
C PHE A 146 9.33 -2.64 -0.45
N ILE A 147 8.31 -2.95 0.35
CA ILE A 147 8.20 -4.20 1.10
C ILE A 147 6.86 -4.86 0.81
N GLN A 148 6.91 -6.06 0.25
CA GLN A 148 5.74 -6.93 0.17
C GLN A 148 5.45 -7.53 1.54
N TYR A 149 4.19 -7.53 1.97
CA TYR A 149 3.84 -7.91 3.34
C TYR A 149 4.38 -9.29 3.75
N GLN A 150 4.23 -10.29 2.90
CA GLN A 150 4.69 -11.66 3.19
C GLN A 150 6.22 -11.74 3.33
N ALA A 151 6.94 -11.01 2.48
CA ALA A 151 8.41 -10.94 2.57
C ALA A 151 8.87 -10.12 3.79
N GLY A 152 8.12 -9.07 4.14
CA GLY A 152 8.34 -8.30 5.35
C GLY A 152 8.20 -9.11 6.64
N ALA A 153 7.39 -10.18 6.64
CA ALA A 153 7.25 -11.08 7.79
C ALA A 153 8.55 -11.82 8.15
N MET A 154 9.45 -12.04 7.19
CA MET A 154 10.71 -12.78 7.37
C MET A 154 11.81 -12.04 8.18
N GLY A 155 11.51 -10.94 8.86
CA GLY A 155 12.40 -10.35 9.86
C GLY A 155 13.41 -9.32 9.33
N GLY A 156 12.97 -8.11 8.97
CA GLY A 156 13.85 -6.96 8.73
C GLY A 156 13.84 -5.98 9.90
N ASN A 157 14.98 -5.36 10.19
CA ASN A 157 15.07 -4.22 11.08
C ASN A 157 15.17 -2.94 10.25
N PHE A 158 14.13 -2.09 10.30
CA PHE A 158 14.04 -0.89 9.51
C PHE A 158 14.01 0.40 10.36
N GLN A 159 14.70 0.39 11.50
CA GLN A 159 14.75 1.52 12.43
C GLN A 159 15.53 2.75 11.93
N LEU A 160 16.29 2.61 10.82
CA LEU A 160 16.90 3.78 10.17
C LEU A 160 15.83 4.68 9.51
N ALA A 161 14.65 4.13 9.20
CA ALA A 161 13.49 4.89 8.79
C ALA A 161 12.56 5.14 9.98
N ASN A 162 11.82 6.24 9.94
CA ASN A 162 10.77 6.53 10.91
C ASN A 162 9.41 6.81 10.23
N LYS A 163 9.30 6.57 8.93
CA LYS A 163 8.10 6.79 8.13
C LYS A 163 7.72 5.51 7.38
N ILE A 164 6.46 5.10 7.52
CA ILE A 164 5.86 4.01 6.73
C ILE A 164 4.70 4.57 5.92
N ILE A 165 4.63 4.20 4.66
CA ILE A 165 3.48 4.42 3.78
C ILE A 165 2.83 3.05 3.54
N TYR A 166 1.58 2.91 3.87
CA TYR A 166 0.76 1.78 3.49
C TYR A 166 0.05 2.14 2.19
N PHE A 167 0.65 1.77 1.05
CA PHE A 167 0.09 2.05 -0.27
C PHE A 167 -1.20 1.28 -0.50
N SER A 168 -1.22 0.00 -0.11
CA SER A 168 -2.41 -0.83 -0.03
C SER A 168 -2.40 -1.61 1.29
N LEU A 169 -3.57 -1.85 1.90
CA LEU A 169 -3.67 -2.52 3.20
C LEU A 169 -3.59 -4.05 3.05
N PRO A 170 -2.96 -4.78 4.00
CA PRO A 170 -3.01 -6.23 4.04
C PRO A 170 -4.42 -6.69 4.47
N GLN A 171 -4.74 -7.94 4.21
CA GLN A 171 -5.97 -8.55 4.72
C GLN A 171 -5.77 -9.26 6.07
N GLY A 172 -4.53 -9.65 6.39
CA GLY A 172 -4.18 -10.35 7.62
C GLY A 172 -3.77 -9.38 8.73
N SER A 173 -4.37 -9.54 9.90
CA SER A 173 -4.10 -8.72 11.09
C SER A 173 -2.67 -8.92 11.62
N GLU A 174 -2.13 -10.13 11.50
CA GLU A 174 -0.75 -10.42 11.89
C GLU A 174 0.26 -9.64 11.03
N LEU A 175 0.10 -9.65 9.71
CA LEU A 175 0.94 -8.88 8.78
C LEU A 175 0.87 -7.37 9.08
N TRP A 176 -0.33 -6.89 9.41
CA TRP A 176 -0.55 -5.51 9.83
C TRP A 176 0.22 -5.16 11.09
N GLU A 177 0.13 -5.97 12.15
CA GLU A 177 0.86 -5.72 13.40
C GLU A 177 2.38 -5.85 13.23
N GLN A 178 2.83 -6.83 12.45
CA GLN A 178 4.25 -7.01 12.17
C GLN A 178 4.85 -5.84 11.41
N SER A 179 4.13 -5.31 10.39
CA SER A 179 4.60 -4.17 9.61
C SER A 179 4.84 -2.93 10.46
N GLN A 180 3.98 -2.66 11.44
CA GLN A 180 4.13 -1.52 12.36
C GLN A 180 5.39 -1.60 13.21
N LYS A 181 5.77 -2.81 13.62
CA LYS A 181 6.95 -3.07 14.48
C LYS A 181 8.28 -2.97 13.73
N ARG A 182 8.28 -2.74 12.40
CA ARG A 182 9.51 -2.66 11.60
C ARG A 182 10.33 -1.42 11.90
N ILE A 183 9.69 -0.29 12.16
CA ILE A 183 10.35 0.97 12.51
C ILE A 183 10.21 1.32 14.00
N HIS A 184 9.14 0.88 14.67
CA HIS A 184 8.86 1.20 16.06
C HIS A 184 9.37 0.08 16.99
N ARG A 185 10.64 0.15 17.29
CA ARG A 185 11.35 -0.84 18.11
C ARG A 185 12.54 -0.22 18.83
N LEU A 186 13.19 -0.97 19.69
CA LEU A 186 14.37 -0.53 20.44
C LEU A 186 15.43 0.03 19.48
N GLY A 187 15.97 1.21 19.81
CA GLY A 187 16.90 1.95 18.98
C GLY A 187 16.27 2.95 18.00
N GLN A 188 14.95 3.05 17.97
CA GLN A 188 14.27 4.16 17.28
C GLN A 188 14.16 5.35 18.23
N GLU A 189 14.76 6.48 17.85
CA GLU A 189 14.78 7.71 18.67
C GLU A 189 13.82 8.77 18.13
N ARG A 190 13.43 8.65 16.84
CA ARG A 190 12.57 9.63 16.16
C ARG A 190 11.08 9.23 16.25
N PRO A 191 10.15 10.21 16.34
CA PRO A 191 8.72 9.93 16.22
C PRO A 191 8.42 9.14 14.94
N CYS A 192 7.61 8.09 15.06
CA CYS A 192 7.22 7.26 13.92
C CYS A 192 5.94 7.77 13.27
N PHE A 193 5.93 7.86 11.96
CA PHE A 193 4.79 8.29 11.16
C PHE A 193 4.30 7.15 10.26
N TYR A 194 3.00 6.92 10.29
CA TYR A 194 2.31 5.88 9.54
C TYR A 194 1.25 6.51 8.65
N TYR A 195 1.52 6.53 7.34
CA TYR A 195 0.62 7.10 6.34
C TYR A 195 -0.25 5.99 5.76
N LEU A 196 -1.55 6.08 5.99
CA LEU A 196 -2.54 5.13 5.47
C LEU A 196 -3.18 5.72 4.22
N MET A 197 -2.87 5.18 3.05
CA MET A 197 -3.54 5.57 1.82
C MET A 197 -4.87 4.83 1.72
N ILE A 198 -5.98 5.56 1.71
CA ILE A 198 -7.33 5.01 1.81
C ILE A 198 -8.25 5.69 0.81
N CYS A 199 -9.04 4.92 0.10
CA CYS A 199 -10.20 5.37 -0.65
C CYS A 199 -11.44 5.34 0.26
N PRO A 200 -11.94 6.51 0.72
CA PRO A 200 -13.16 6.54 1.51
C PRO A 200 -14.36 6.00 0.72
N GLY A 201 -15.27 5.36 1.43
CA GLY A 201 -16.44 4.80 0.80
C GLY A 201 -16.23 3.44 0.12
N THR A 202 -15.03 2.84 0.17
CA THR A 202 -14.70 1.58 -0.50
C THR A 202 -14.40 0.44 0.48
N VAL A 203 -14.16 -0.74 -0.05
CA VAL A 203 -13.73 -1.94 0.71
C VAL A 203 -12.54 -1.69 1.65
N GLU A 204 -11.73 -0.67 1.39
CA GLU A 204 -10.56 -0.38 2.23
C GLU A 204 -10.92 0.13 3.63
N GLU A 205 -12.07 0.80 3.79
CA GLU A 205 -12.51 1.21 5.13
C GLU A 205 -12.89 0.00 5.98
N ASP A 206 -13.52 -1.00 5.39
CA ASP A 206 -13.89 -2.23 6.09
C ASP A 206 -12.65 -3.07 6.43
N ILE A 207 -11.69 -3.14 5.50
CA ILE A 207 -10.38 -3.76 5.76
C ILE A 207 -9.71 -3.06 6.95
N LEU A 208 -9.64 -1.73 6.93
CA LEU A 208 -9.00 -0.97 8.01
C LEU A 208 -9.70 -1.19 9.35
N GLU A 209 -11.04 -1.27 9.36
CA GLU A 209 -11.80 -1.51 10.58
C GLU A 209 -11.55 -2.92 11.13
N ALA A 210 -11.53 -3.95 10.28
CA ALA A 210 -11.18 -5.30 10.69
C ALA A 210 -9.77 -5.36 11.30
N LEU A 211 -8.79 -4.73 10.63
CA LEU A 211 -7.41 -4.69 11.11
C LEU A 211 -7.26 -3.98 12.47
N LYS A 212 -8.00 -2.89 12.70
CA LYS A 212 -8.03 -2.21 14.01
C LYS A 212 -8.59 -3.10 15.12
N GLN A 213 -9.56 -3.95 14.78
CA GLN A 213 -10.14 -4.93 15.69
C GLN A 213 -9.28 -6.21 15.79
N ARG A 214 -8.09 -6.25 15.18
CA ARG A 214 -7.18 -7.40 15.12
C ARG A 214 -7.83 -8.64 14.50
N ARG A 215 -8.65 -8.41 13.49
CA ARG A 215 -9.31 -9.47 12.73
C ARG A 215 -8.79 -9.47 11.30
N ASP A 216 -8.71 -10.66 10.71
CA ASP A 216 -8.42 -10.82 9.30
C ASP A 216 -9.64 -10.43 8.48
N TYR A 217 -9.41 -9.74 7.35
CA TYR A 217 -10.47 -9.40 6.42
C TYR A 217 -10.78 -10.60 5.53
N THR A 218 -11.76 -11.39 5.96
CA THR A 218 -12.16 -12.65 5.33
C THR A 218 -13.23 -12.46 4.26
N ASP A 219 -13.51 -13.53 3.54
CA ASP A 219 -14.62 -13.60 2.58
C ASP A 219 -16.00 -13.39 3.25
N GLU A 220 -16.16 -13.87 4.49
CA GLU A 220 -17.39 -13.66 5.28
C GLU A 220 -17.62 -12.18 5.58
N LEU A 221 -16.57 -11.45 5.98
CA LEU A 221 -16.67 -10.00 6.22
C LEU A 221 -16.96 -9.23 4.93
N PHE A 222 -16.37 -9.66 3.81
CA PHE A 222 -16.65 -9.04 2.52
C PHE A 222 -18.10 -9.24 2.09
N ARG A 223 -18.68 -10.44 2.27
CA ARG A 223 -20.10 -10.71 1.97
C ARG A 223 -21.03 -9.87 2.82
N LYS A 224 -20.76 -9.73 4.11
CA LYS A 224 -21.53 -8.83 4.98
C LYS A 224 -21.50 -7.38 4.51
N TYR A 225 -20.36 -6.94 3.99
CA TYR A 225 -20.24 -5.62 3.38
C TYR A 225 -21.07 -5.46 2.11
N GLU A 226 -21.07 -6.49 1.23
CA GLU A 226 -21.92 -6.49 0.02
C GLU A 226 -23.41 -6.47 0.35
N GLU A 227 -23.86 -7.28 1.32
CA GLU A 227 -25.25 -7.41 1.73
C GLU A 227 -25.76 -6.18 2.51
N GLY A 228 -24.90 -5.56 3.30
CA GLY A 228 -25.23 -4.42 4.14
C GLY A 228 -25.44 -3.12 3.39
N GLY A 229 -25.23 -3.09 2.06
CA GLY A 229 -25.39 -1.98 1.14
C GLY A 229 -25.09 -0.62 1.77
N ARG A 230 -24.05 0.08 1.34
CA ARG A 230 -23.84 1.46 1.80
C ARG A 230 -25.05 2.30 1.41
N GLN A 231 -25.86 2.66 2.44
CA GLN A 231 -26.86 3.73 2.33
C GLN A 231 -26.18 5.07 2.11
#